data_08a044eefc0d7b7694d2fa37b1f77e66
#
_entry.id   08a044eefc0d7b7694d2fa37b1f77e66
#
_cell.length_a   1.000
_cell.length_b   1.000
_cell.length_c   1.000
_cell.angle_alpha   90.00
_cell.angle_beta   90.00
_cell.angle_gamma   90.00
#
_symmetry.space_group_name_H-M   'P 1'
#
loop_
_entity.id
_entity.type
_entity.pdbx_description
1 polymer ?
#
loop_
_entity_poly.entity_id
_entity_poly.type
_entity_poly.pdbx_seq_one_letter_code
_entity_poly.pdbx_strand_id
1 'polypeptide(L)'
;MTTLANRPKTALLVIDVQCGVVKGAHQRDAVVANVGSLVEKARQERVPVVWVQHSSQELVKGTDEWRIVPELAPDAAEPIVEKNYGDSFEDTNLESVLSGLAVGRLVVVGAQTDACVRSTLHGALARGYDAILVKDAHTTEDLSEWGAPPPDQVISHTNMYWTYQTAPGRTAGTVETKDVDFAGKS
;
A
#
# COMPACT_ATOMS: atom_id res chain seq x y z
N MET A 1 14.26 1.26 12.75
CA MET A 1 15.00 1.55 11.47
C MET A 1 15.12 0.24 10.69
N THR A 2 15.04 0.28 9.37
CA THR A 2 15.16 -0.91 8.51
C THR A 2 16.45 -1.70 8.78
N THR A 3 16.42 -3.02 8.58
CA THR A 3 17.59 -3.89 8.64
C THR A 3 18.33 -3.98 7.29
N LEU A 4 17.79 -3.36 6.25
CA LEU A 4 18.37 -3.39 4.91
C LEU A 4 19.54 -2.40 4.80
N ALA A 5 20.73 -2.93 4.53
CA ALA A 5 21.93 -2.11 4.39
C ALA A 5 21.83 -1.15 3.19
N ASN A 6 22.28 0.09 3.36
CA ASN A 6 22.33 1.11 2.31
C ASN A 6 20.97 1.51 1.69
N ARG A 7 19.89 1.35 2.43
CA ARG A 7 18.53 1.73 2.01
C ARG A 7 17.89 2.78 2.94
N PRO A 8 18.40 4.01 2.94
CA PRO A 8 17.92 5.05 3.86
C PRO A 8 16.64 5.74 3.42
N LYS A 9 16.15 5.48 2.18
CA LYS A 9 15.02 6.21 1.61
C LYS A 9 13.68 5.58 1.97
N THR A 10 12.65 6.41 1.92
CA THR A 10 11.24 6.03 2.01
C THR A 10 10.61 5.99 0.61
N ALA A 11 9.61 5.13 0.41
CA ALA A 11 8.71 5.18 -0.74
C ALA A 11 7.25 5.15 -0.27
N LEU A 12 6.37 5.78 -1.04
CA LEU A 12 4.93 5.57 -0.98
C LEU A 12 4.60 4.36 -1.86
N LEU A 13 4.04 3.31 -1.27
CA LEU A 13 3.59 2.11 -1.97
C LEU A 13 2.07 2.12 -2.09
N VAL A 14 1.56 2.29 -3.31
CA VAL A 14 0.12 2.36 -3.61
C VAL A 14 -0.32 1.01 -4.16
N ILE A 15 -1.10 0.26 -3.37
CA ILE A 15 -1.46 -1.13 -3.66
C ILE A 15 -2.86 -1.20 -4.23
N ASP A 16 -3.01 -1.71 -5.44
CA ASP A 16 -4.24 -2.17 -6.09
C ASP A 16 -5.41 -1.16 -6.03
N VAL A 17 -5.15 0.14 -6.14
CA VAL A 17 -6.21 1.15 -6.24
C VAL A 17 -6.72 1.19 -7.68
N GLN A 18 -7.31 0.05 -8.09
CA GLN A 18 -7.82 -0.21 -9.43
C GLN A 18 -9.35 -0.10 -9.46
N CYS A 19 -9.91 0.29 -10.60
CA CYS A 19 -11.36 0.51 -10.77
C CYS A 19 -12.19 -0.67 -10.26
N GLY A 20 -11.85 -1.90 -10.64
CA GLY A 20 -12.57 -3.11 -10.22
C GLY A 20 -12.35 -3.48 -8.76
N VAL A 21 -11.18 -3.16 -8.20
CA VAL A 21 -10.84 -3.50 -6.80
C VAL A 21 -11.54 -2.59 -5.79
N VAL A 22 -11.67 -1.29 -6.10
CA VAL A 22 -12.23 -0.33 -5.15
C VAL A 22 -13.67 0.08 -5.45
N LYS A 23 -14.31 -0.47 -6.51
CA LYS A 23 -15.65 -0.10 -6.97
C LYS A 23 -16.73 -0.17 -5.88
N GLY A 24 -16.68 -1.20 -5.03
CA GLY A 24 -17.59 -1.42 -3.92
C GLY A 24 -16.95 -1.23 -2.54
N ALA A 25 -15.74 -0.69 -2.47
CA ALA A 25 -15.00 -0.60 -1.23
C ALA A 25 -15.56 0.45 -0.28
N HIS A 26 -15.43 0.20 1.02
CA HIS A 26 -15.87 1.07 2.10
C HIS A 26 -15.20 2.44 2.03
N GLN A 27 -15.99 3.51 2.05
CA GLN A 27 -15.49 4.90 1.96
C GLN A 27 -14.54 5.17 0.78
N ARG A 28 -14.76 4.51 -0.35
CA ARG A 28 -13.93 4.56 -1.54
C ARG A 28 -13.43 5.97 -1.88
N ASP A 29 -14.33 6.95 -1.96
CA ASP A 29 -13.99 8.30 -2.42
C ASP A 29 -13.07 9.04 -1.44
N ALA A 30 -13.29 8.88 -0.14
CA ALA A 30 -12.44 9.46 0.89
C ALA A 30 -11.03 8.83 0.88
N VAL A 31 -10.95 7.50 0.73
CA VAL A 31 -9.68 6.79 0.65
C VAL A 31 -8.90 7.17 -0.60
N VAL A 32 -9.55 7.22 -1.76
CA VAL A 32 -8.90 7.64 -3.02
C VAL A 32 -8.41 9.09 -2.93
N ALA A 33 -9.17 10.00 -2.32
CA ALA A 33 -8.74 11.38 -2.09
C ALA A 33 -7.50 11.45 -1.16
N ASN A 34 -7.48 10.66 -0.09
CA ASN A 34 -6.33 10.58 0.82
C ASN A 34 -5.09 10.03 0.11
N VAL A 35 -5.24 8.96 -0.68
CA VAL A 35 -4.15 8.42 -1.50
C VAL A 35 -3.64 9.48 -2.48
N GLY A 36 -4.53 10.21 -3.17
CA GLY A 36 -4.16 11.29 -4.07
C GLY A 36 -3.33 12.38 -3.37
N SER A 37 -3.79 12.81 -2.20
CA SER A 37 -3.05 13.80 -1.38
C SER A 37 -1.65 13.33 -1.00
N LEU A 38 -1.50 12.04 -0.68
CA LEU A 38 -0.20 11.45 -0.34
C LEU A 38 0.70 11.31 -1.57
N VAL A 39 0.16 10.98 -2.74
CA VAL A 39 0.89 10.93 -4.01
C VAL A 39 1.43 12.32 -4.36
N GLU A 40 0.60 13.36 -4.27
CA GLU A 40 1.03 14.73 -4.51
C GLU A 40 2.12 15.17 -3.53
N LYS A 41 1.95 14.88 -2.24
CA LYS A 41 2.95 15.18 -1.20
C LYS A 41 4.26 14.44 -1.47
N ALA A 42 4.21 13.16 -1.80
CA ALA A 42 5.41 12.37 -2.12
C ALA A 42 6.17 12.98 -3.32
N ARG A 43 5.46 13.36 -4.39
CA ARG A 43 6.04 14.03 -5.56
C ARG A 43 6.70 15.36 -5.20
N GLN A 44 6.03 16.20 -4.41
CA GLN A 44 6.57 17.49 -3.93
C GLN A 44 7.85 17.31 -3.10
N GLU A 45 7.89 16.28 -2.26
CA GLU A 45 9.03 15.94 -1.40
C GLU A 45 10.08 15.07 -2.13
N ARG A 46 9.88 14.74 -3.41
CA ARG A 46 10.75 13.87 -4.23
C ARG A 46 10.92 12.47 -3.62
N VAL A 47 9.87 11.98 -2.99
CA VAL A 47 9.77 10.62 -2.48
C VAL A 47 9.26 9.72 -3.61
N PRO A 48 9.91 8.58 -3.89
CA PRO A 48 9.41 7.65 -4.88
C PRO A 48 7.98 7.17 -4.58
N VAL A 49 7.12 7.24 -5.60
CA VAL A 49 5.83 6.57 -5.61
C VAL A 49 5.97 5.28 -6.41
N VAL A 50 5.61 4.17 -5.82
CA VAL A 50 5.60 2.84 -6.46
C VAL A 50 4.18 2.33 -6.50
N TRP A 51 3.70 2.05 -7.68
CA TRP A 51 2.36 1.55 -7.93
C TRP A 51 2.37 0.03 -8.02
N VAL A 52 1.35 -0.61 -7.47
CA VAL A 52 1.12 -2.05 -7.60
C VAL A 52 -0.22 -2.27 -8.26
N GLN A 53 -0.27 -3.16 -9.25
CA GLN A 53 -1.50 -3.57 -9.93
C GLN A 53 -1.66 -5.08 -9.86
N HIS A 54 -2.79 -5.52 -9.36
CA HIS A 54 -3.18 -6.93 -9.32
C HIS A 54 -3.81 -7.36 -10.63
N SER A 55 -3.56 -8.61 -11.02
CA SER A 55 -4.26 -9.30 -12.12
C SER A 55 -4.72 -10.68 -11.67
N SER A 56 -5.91 -11.08 -12.09
CA SER A 56 -6.47 -12.41 -11.86
C SER A 56 -7.35 -12.83 -13.05
N GLN A 57 -7.99 -13.99 -12.94
CA GLN A 57 -8.99 -14.41 -13.94
C GLN A 57 -10.21 -13.47 -13.99
N GLU A 58 -10.54 -12.83 -12.88
CA GLU A 58 -11.68 -11.91 -12.74
C GLU A 58 -11.26 -10.44 -12.98
N LEU A 59 -10.01 -10.11 -12.71
CA LEU A 59 -9.42 -8.79 -12.94
C LEU A 59 -8.40 -8.85 -14.07
N VAL A 60 -8.92 -8.92 -15.31
CA VAL A 60 -8.10 -9.18 -16.50
C VAL A 60 -7.30 -7.94 -16.89
N LYS A 61 -6.00 -8.11 -17.04
CA LYS A 61 -5.08 -7.05 -17.48
C LYS A 61 -5.56 -6.38 -18.77
N GLY A 62 -5.56 -5.05 -18.78
CA GLY A 62 -5.93 -4.21 -19.91
C GLY A 62 -7.42 -3.86 -19.99
N THR A 63 -8.28 -4.43 -19.15
CA THR A 63 -9.68 -4.03 -19.03
C THR A 63 -9.83 -2.70 -18.25
N ASP A 64 -11.01 -2.09 -18.31
CA ASP A 64 -11.28 -0.86 -17.56
C ASP A 64 -11.24 -1.10 -16.04
N GLU A 65 -11.73 -2.24 -15.58
CA GLU A 65 -11.66 -2.65 -14.17
C GLU A 65 -10.21 -2.82 -13.68
N TRP A 66 -9.31 -3.25 -14.55
CA TRP A 66 -7.90 -3.43 -14.18
C TRP A 66 -7.15 -2.10 -14.03
N ARG A 67 -7.59 -1.04 -14.68
CA ARG A 67 -6.89 0.25 -14.64
C ARG A 67 -6.88 0.85 -13.23
N ILE A 68 -5.80 1.54 -12.90
CA ILE A 68 -5.76 2.44 -11.74
C ILE A 68 -6.89 3.48 -11.90
N VAL A 69 -7.55 3.80 -10.81
CA VAL A 69 -8.66 4.76 -10.83
C VAL A 69 -8.21 6.10 -11.46
N PRO A 70 -9.05 6.74 -12.28
CA PRO A 70 -8.66 7.93 -13.05
C PRO A 70 -8.28 9.14 -12.19
N GLU A 71 -8.72 9.16 -10.94
CA GLU A 71 -8.35 10.18 -9.94
C GLU A 71 -6.87 10.12 -9.55
N LEU A 72 -6.23 8.96 -9.76
CA LEU A 72 -4.83 8.69 -9.41
C LEU A 72 -4.04 8.38 -10.68
N ALA A 73 -3.52 9.41 -11.33
CA ALA A 73 -2.72 9.22 -12.55
C ALA A 73 -1.24 8.98 -12.22
N PRO A 74 -0.69 7.77 -12.44
CA PRO A 74 0.75 7.53 -12.33
C PRO A 74 1.53 8.38 -13.32
N ASP A 75 2.66 8.97 -12.89
CA ASP A 75 3.59 9.60 -13.82
C ASP A 75 4.37 8.55 -14.59
N ALA A 76 4.76 8.89 -15.83
CA ALA A 76 5.49 7.96 -16.71
C ALA A 76 6.84 7.46 -16.13
N ALA A 77 7.42 8.20 -15.19
CA ALA A 77 8.66 7.86 -14.52
C ALA A 77 8.43 7.01 -13.24
N GLU A 78 7.20 6.88 -12.78
CA GLU A 78 6.87 6.11 -11.58
C GLU A 78 6.75 4.61 -11.93
N PRO A 79 7.45 3.73 -11.19
CA PRO A 79 7.38 2.29 -11.47
C PRO A 79 6.01 1.72 -11.15
N ILE A 80 5.52 0.87 -12.04
CA ILE A 80 4.33 0.04 -11.83
C ILE A 80 4.79 -1.41 -11.72
N VAL A 81 4.43 -2.05 -10.61
CA VAL A 81 4.70 -3.47 -10.33
C VAL A 81 3.42 -4.26 -10.55
N GLU A 82 3.44 -5.22 -11.45
CA GLU A 82 2.33 -6.12 -11.70
C GLU A 82 2.47 -7.38 -10.85
N LYS A 83 1.36 -7.86 -10.26
CA LYS A 83 1.32 -9.06 -9.42
C LYS A 83 0.08 -9.91 -9.66
N ASN A 84 0.16 -11.18 -9.26
CA ASN A 84 -0.95 -12.13 -9.30
C ASN A 84 -1.28 -12.72 -7.91
N TYR A 85 -0.49 -12.42 -6.89
CA TYR A 85 -0.63 -12.93 -5.53
C TYR A 85 -0.93 -11.79 -4.54
N GLY A 86 -1.33 -12.11 -3.32
CA GLY A 86 -1.67 -11.11 -2.31
C GLY A 86 -0.48 -10.27 -1.87
N ASP A 87 0.67 -10.91 -1.58
CA ASP A 87 1.91 -10.18 -1.25
C ASP A 87 2.51 -9.56 -2.52
N SER A 88 2.72 -8.24 -2.50
CA SER A 88 3.28 -7.52 -3.63
C SER A 88 4.74 -7.89 -3.95
N PHE A 89 5.42 -8.61 -3.07
CA PHE A 89 6.76 -9.13 -3.31
C PHE A 89 6.76 -10.52 -3.95
N GLU A 90 5.63 -11.24 -3.93
CA GLU A 90 5.57 -12.62 -4.41
C GLU A 90 5.55 -12.68 -5.93
N ASP A 91 6.57 -13.31 -6.51
CA ASP A 91 6.76 -13.47 -7.96
C ASP A 91 6.68 -12.14 -8.74
N THR A 92 7.32 -11.08 -8.19
CA THR A 92 7.34 -9.74 -8.79
C THR A 92 8.75 -9.15 -8.80
N ASN A 93 8.90 -8.01 -9.46
CA ASN A 93 10.14 -7.23 -9.44
C ASN A 93 10.17 -6.14 -8.34
N LEU A 94 9.21 -6.13 -7.39
CA LEU A 94 9.12 -5.08 -6.38
C LEU A 94 10.40 -4.90 -5.58
N GLU A 95 11.01 -6.00 -5.13
CA GLU A 95 12.29 -5.96 -4.40
C GLU A 95 13.40 -5.28 -5.22
N SER A 96 13.51 -5.61 -6.51
CA SER A 96 14.51 -5.00 -7.40
C SER A 96 14.26 -3.50 -7.59
N VAL A 97 13.01 -3.10 -7.76
CA VAL A 97 12.60 -1.69 -7.87
C VAL A 97 12.98 -0.92 -6.61
N LEU A 98 12.58 -1.41 -5.43
CA LEU A 98 12.86 -0.76 -4.15
C LEU A 98 14.36 -0.71 -3.83
N SER A 99 15.09 -1.77 -4.17
CA SER A 99 16.55 -1.81 -4.03
C SER A 99 17.24 -0.78 -4.91
N GLY A 100 16.85 -0.69 -6.17
CA GLY A 100 17.39 0.29 -7.11
C GLY A 100 17.14 1.74 -6.68
N LEU A 101 16.04 1.97 -5.96
CA LEU A 101 15.69 3.27 -5.38
C LEU A 101 16.33 3.53 -4.00
N ALA A 102 17.09 2.56 -3.45
CA ALA A 102 17.66 2.59 -2.10
C ALA A 102 16.59 2.78 -0.99
N VAL A 103 15.42 2.16 -1.17
CA VAL A 103 14.28 2.24 -0.24
C VAL A 103 14.40 1.16 0.83
N GLY A 104 14.28 1.55 2.10
CA GLY A 104 14.22 0.66 3.26
C GLY A 104 13.00 0.89 4.14
N ARG A 105 12.22 1.95 3.87
CA ARG A 105 10.97 2.26 4.57
C ARG A 105 9.83 2.43 3.58
N LEU A 106 8.70 1.80 3.87
CA LEU A 106 7.48 1.88 3.07
C LEU A 106 6.38 2.59 3.85
N VAL A 107 5.74 3.55 3.21
CA VAL A 107 4.44 4.10 3.61
C VAL A 107 3.41 3.44 2.72
N VAL A 108 2.52 2.65 3.30
CA VAL A 108 1.63 1.73 2.57
C VAL A 108 0.20 2.24 2.59
N VAL A 109 -0.42 2.28 1.41
CA VAL A 109 -1.81 2.69 1.17
C VAL A 109 -2.47 1.75 0.14
N GLY A 110 -3.78 1.77 0.03
CA GLY A 110 -4.50 1.10 -1.06
C GLY A 110 -5.51 0.06 -0.64
N ALA A 111 -5.64 -1.05 -1.39
CA ALA A 111 -6.68 -2.07 -1.22
C ALA A 111 -6.15 -3.50 -1.55
N GLN A 112 -6.82 -4.57 -1.09
CA GLN A 112 -7.81 -4.49 -0.01
C GLN A 112 -7.11 -4.71 1.32
N THR A 113 -7.66 -4.11 2.38
CA THR A 113 -7.07 -4.08 3.73
C THR A 113 -6.63 -5.44 4.24
N ASP A 114 -7.52 -6.42 4.20
CA ASP A 114 -7.36 -7.77 4.76
C ASP A 114 -6.76 -8.78 3.77
N ALA A 115 -6.47 -8.33 2.55
CA ALA A 115 -5.86 -9.14 1.50
C ALA A 115 -4.47 -8.60 1.11
N CYS A 116 -4.38 -7.83 0.02
CA CYS A 116 -3.11 -7.41 -0.56
C CYS A 116 -2.33 -6.42 0.33
N VAL A 117 -3.02 -5.48 1.00
CA VAL A 117 -2.39 -4.56 1.95
C VAL A 117 -1.79 -5.33 3.12
N ARG A 118 -2.59 -6.18 3.79
CA ARG A 118 -2.12 -7.01 4.91
C ARG A 118 -0.96 -7.91 4.51
N SER A 119 -1.08 -8.64 3.39
CA SER A 119 -0.04 -9.56 2.93
C SER A 119 1.26 -8.84 2.63
N THR A 120 1.20 -7.69 1.95
CA THR A 120 2.37 -6.88 1.61
C THR A 120 3.02 -6.25 2.84
N LEU A 121 2.25 -5.77 3.83
CA LEU A 121 2.78 -5.25 5.09
C LEU A 121 3.62 -6.30 5.82
N HIS A 122 3.09 -7.51 5.97
CA HIS A 122 3.82 -8.62 6.60
C HIS A 122 5.01 -9.06 5.75
N GLY A 123 4.84 -9.13 4.43
CA GLY A 123 5.90 -9.44 3.47
C GLY A 123 7.07 -8.45 3.54
N ALA A 124 6.77 -7.15 3.60
CA ALA A 124 7.76 -6.09 3.77
C ALA A 124 8.54 -6.23 5.09
N LEU A 125 7.81 -6.37 6.20
CA LEU A 125 8.41 -6.48 7.53
C LEU A 125 9.30 -7.74 7.63
N ALA A 126 8.85 -8.87 7.08
CA ALA A 126 9.64 -10.11 7.05
C ALA A 126 10.94 -9.97 6.25
N ARG A 127 10.94 -9.16 5.19
CA ARG A 127 12.09 -8.90 4.32
C ARG A 127 13.06 -7.82 4.85
N GLY A 128 12.73 -7.16 5.96
CA GLY A 128 13.65 -6.20 6.59
C GLY A 128 13.28 -4.73 6.42
N TYR A 129 12.18 -4.43 5.75
CA TYR A 129 11.68 -3.06 5.60
C TYR A 129 11.05 -2.53 6.90
N ASP A 130 11.16 -1.23 7.13
CA ASP A 130 10.19 -0.55 7.96
C ASP A 130 8.88 -0.39 7.17
N ALA A 131 7.72 -0.64 7.80
CA ALA A 131 6.43 -0.61 7.12
C ALA A 131 5.38 0.15 7.94
N ILE A 132 4.97 1.30 7.43
CA ILE A 132 3.99 2.18 8.05
C ILE A 132 2.69 2.14 7.25
N LEU A 133 1.60 1.79 7.88
CA LEU A 133 0.26 1.80 7.28
C LEU A 133 -0.41 3.16 7.50
N VAL A 134 -0.98 3.74 6.45
CA VAL A 134 -1.77 4.97 6.59
C VAL A 134 -3.22 4.61 6.89
N LYS A 135 -3.67 4.89 8.13
CA LYS A 135 -4.93 4.41 8.73
C LYS A 135 -6.19 4.72 7.93
N ASP A 136 -6.23 5.86 7.27
CA ASP A 136 -7.36 6.44 6.56
C ASP A 136 -7.14 6.46 5.03
N ALA A 137 -6.13 5.74 4.55
CA ALA A 137 -5.78 5.62 3.13
C ALA A 137 -5.73 4.16 2.66
N HIS A 138 -6.44 3.25 3.33
CA HIS A 138 -6.67 1.89 2.86
C HIS A 138 -8.13 1.49 3.07
N THR A 139 -8.61 0.54 2.26
CA THR A 139 -10.00 0.10 2.29
C THR A 139 -10.17 -1.35 1.86
N THR A 140 -11.36 -1.88 2.12
CA THR A 140 -11.79 -3.22 1.67
C THR A 140 -13.28 -3.18 1.28
N GLU A 141 -13.73 -4.18 0.56
CA GLU A 141 -15.15 -4.38 0.24
C GLU A 141 -15.91 -5.03 1.39
N ASP A 142 -17.24 -5.00 1.33
CA ASP A 142 -18.09 -5.66 2.29
C ASP A 142 -18.31 -7.13 1.92
N LEU A 143 -17.69 -8.03 2.67
CA LEU A 143 -17.82 -9.48 2.53
C LEU A 143 -18.65 -10.10 3.67
N SER A 144 -19.46 -9.32 4.39
CA SER A 144 -20.26 -9.80 5.53
C SER A 144 -21.28 -10.86 5.14
N GLU A 145 -21.79 -10.87 3.92
CA GLU A 145 -22.66 -11.91 3.39
C GLU A 145 -21.97 -13.30 3.35
N TRP A 146 -20.64 -13.32 3.27
CA TRP A 146 -19.82 -14.56 3.32
C TRP A 146 -19.21 -14.82 4.69
N GLY A 147 -19.65 -14.10 5.72
CA GLY A 147 -19.22 -14.32 7.10
C GLY A 147 -17.99 -13.54 7.54
N ALA A 148 -17.48 -12.61 6.73
CA ALA A 148 -16.44 -11.67 7.15
C ALA A 148 -17.02 -10.61 8.11
N PRO A 149 -16.20 -10.01 8.97
CA PRO A 149 -16.61 -8.80 9.69
C PRO A 149 -16.94 -7.65 8.73
N PRO A 150 -17.80 -6.70 9.11
CA PRO A 150 -18.03 -5.49 8.33
C PRO A 150 -16.72 -4.72 8.05
N PRO A 151 -16.60 -4.00 6.92
CA PRO A 151 -15.34 -3.40 6.48
C PRO A 151 -14.75 -2.38 7.45
N ASP A 152 -15.56 -1.62 8.18
CA ASP A 152 -15.11 -0.71 9.23
C ASP A 152 -14.40 -1.45 10.38
N GLN A 153 -14.88 -2.65 10.72
CA GLN A 153 -14.25 -3.51 11.73
C GLN A 153 -12.95 -4.13 11.20
N VAL A 154 -12.91 -4.56 9.94
CA VAL A 154 -11.71 -5.08 9.29
C VAL A 154 -10.61 -4.01 9.27
N ILE A 155 -10.94 -2.79 8.86
CA ILE A 155 -10.03 -1.65 8.81
C ILE A 155 -9.52 -1.29 10.21
N SER A 156 -10.42 -1.14 11.18
CA SER A 156 -10.05 -0.77 12.56
C SER A 156 -9.22 -1.87 13.24
N HIS A 157 -9.54 -3.14 13.02
CA HIS A 157 -8.74 -4.26 13.52
C HIS A 157 -7.34 -4.27 12.90
N THR A 158 -7.22 -4.04 11.59
CA THR A 158 -5.92 -3.98 10.91
C THR A 158 -5.09 -2.82 11.43
N ASN A 159 -5.68 -1.64 11.57
CA ASN A 159 -5.03 -0.48 12.17
C ASN A 159 -4.55 -0.76 13.60
N MET A 160 -5.38 -1.38 14.41
CA MET A 160 -5.07 -1.71 15.80
C MET A 160 -3.86 -2.64 15.88
N TYR A 161 -3.91 -3.82 15.24
CA TYR A 161 -2.80 -4.77 15.39
C TYR A 161 -1.52 -4.28 14.73
N TRP A 162 -1.60 -3.54 13.61
CA TRP A 162 -0.41 -2.99 12.95
C TRP A 162 0.27 -1.89 13.77
N THR A 163 -0.49 -1.11 14.54
CA THR A 163 0.06 -0.14 15.50
C THR A 163 1.00 -0.80 16.52
N TYR A 164 0.67 -2.03 16.94
CA TYR A 164 1.44 -2.77 17.95
C TYR A 164 2.38 -3.83 17.35
N GLN A 165 2.45 -3.91 16.02
CA GLN A 165 3.33 -4.86 15.36
C GLN A 165 4.80 -4.53 15.60
N THR A 166 5.58 -5.54 15.97
CA THR A 166 7.02 -5.39 16.25
C THR A 166 7.84 -6.44 15.51
N ALA A 167 9.08 -6.09 15.18
CA ALA A 167 10.07 -7.02 14.66
C ALA A 167 11.49 -6.54 15.02
N PRO A 168 12.47 -7.46 15.21
CA PRO A 168 13.81 -7.06 15.58
C PRO A 168 14.46 -6.14 14.54
N GLY A 169 14.88 -4.93 14.96
CA GLY A 169 15.58 -3.97 14.11
C GLY A 169 14.75 -3.34 12.98
N ARG A 170 13.41 -3.48 13.02
CA ARG A 170 12.47 -2.91 12.04
C ARG A 170 11.32 -2.21 12.77
N THR A 171 10.77 -1.20 12.11
CA THR A 171 9.65 -0.43 12.63
C THR A 171 8.38 -0.76 11.85
N ALA A 172 7.33 -1.15 12.56
CA ALA A 172 5.97 -1.14 12.06
C ALA A 172 5.17 -0.09 12.81
N GLY A 173 4.05 0.34 12.27
CA GLY A 173 3.17 1.29 12.92
C GLY A 173 2.16 1.89 11.96
N THR A 174 1.38 2.82 12.49
CA THR A 174 0.32 3.47 11.73
C THR A 174 0.40 4.99 11.88
N VAL A 175 -0.13 5.71 10.87
CA VAL A 175 -0.18 7.17 10.84
C VAL A 175 -1.44 7.63 10.11
N GLU A 176 -1.97 8.80 10.42
CA GLU A 176 -3.03 9.43 9.62
C GLU A 176 -2.44 10.12 8.38
N THR A 177 -3.21 10.24 7.29
CA THR A 177 -2.79 10.92 6.05
C THR A 177 -2.15 12.29 6.31
N LYS A 178 -2.77 13.11 7.15
CA LYS A 178 -2.29 14.46 7.49
C LYS A 178 -0.96 14.50 8.22
N ASP A 179 -0.61 13.41 8.91
CA ASP A 179 0.56 13.32 9.79
C ASP A 179 1.71 12.50 9.15
N VAL A 180 1.56 12.06 7.89
CA VAL A 180 2.62 11.34 7.19
C VAL A 180 3.87 12.20 7.06
N ASP A 181 4.97 11.71 7.62
CA ASP A 181 6.32 12.26 7.44
C ASP A 181 7.16 11.26 6.63
N PHE A 182 7.49 11.61 5.39
CA PHE A 182 8.34 10.79 4.54
C PHE A 182 9.83 10.86 4.93
N ALA A 183 10.25 11.89 5.67
CA ALA A 183 11.63 12.00 6.14
C ALA A 183 11.94 11.02 7.31
N GLY A 184 10.92 10.44 7.92
CA GLY A 184 11.07 9.44 9.00
C GLY A 184 11.72 9.97 10.28
N LYS A 185 11.50 11.23 10.62
CA LYS A 185 12.04 11.89 11.81
C LYS A 185 11.17 11.71 13.05
N SER A 186 10.32 10.68 13.09
CA SER A 186 9.52 10.37 14.29
C SER A 186 10.10 9.18 15.06
#